data_b8319e7ff9368f37c19963bf0a414ab0
#
_entry.id   b8319e7ff9368f37c19963bf0a414ab0
#
_cell.length_a   1.000
_cell.length_b   1.000
_cell.length_c   1.000
_cell.angle_alpha   90.00
_cell.angle_beta   90.00
_cell.angle_gamma   90.00
#
_symmetry.space_group_name_H-M   'P 1'
#
loop_
_entity.id
_entity.type
_entity.pdbx_description
1 polymer ?
#
loop_
_entity_poly.entity_id
_entity_poly.type
_entity_poly.pdbx_seq_one_letter_code
_entity_poly.pdbx_strand_id
1 'polypeptide(L)'
;MNNPYVTKKTTRPRPWQGAILGICGFFTIVIGSMVPDYVTKKGAIDNGVLFALLLGSVTPILLVIREIWRCYKAKRIGNWFAYYRETSVTFDKLSKEISKSAVKLIDELLKMGYLQNLHVELTADQRLVKANVYITVTCPCCGGKNMVIQGKASKCIYCDQPLPTR
;
A
#
# COMPACT_ATOMS: atom_id res chain seq x y z
N MET A 1 -3.95 10.33 12.76
CA MET A 1 -2.48 10.48 12.56
C MET A 1 -2.13 10.06 11.14
N ASN A 2 -1.48 10.94 10.37
CA ASN A 2 -0.99 10.59 9.03
C ASN A 2 0.30 9.76 9.18
N ASN A 3 0.29 8.53 8.71
CA ASN A 3 1.48 7.68 8.71
C ASN A 3 2.46 8.17 7.62
N PRO A 4 3.70 8.58 7.97
CA PRO A 4 4.66 9.14 7.02
C PRO A 4 5.17 8.12 5.98
N TYR A 5 4.98 6.82 6.22
CA TYR A 5 5.46 5.74 5.35
C TYR A 5 4.41 5.23 4.37
N VAL A 6 3.16 5.71 4.48
CA VAL A 6 2.04 5.29 3.63
C VAL A 6 1.54 6.48 2.82
N THR A 7 1.41 6.31 1.52
CA THR A 7 0.94 7.38 0.62
C THR A 7 -0.57 7.62 0.75
N LYS A 8 -1.03 8.80 0.34
CA LYS A 8 -2.46 9.11 0.25
C LYS A 8 -3.22 8.14 -0.67
N LYS A 9 -2.54 7.58 -1.66
CA LYS A 9 -3.09 6.56 -2.56
C LYS A 9 -3.56 5.32 -1.80
N THR A 10 -2.84 4.94 -0.74
CA THR A 10 -3.13 3.76 0.08
C THR A 10 -4.20 4.01 1.14
N THR A 11 -4.32 5.25 1.62
CA THR A 11 -5.21 5.59 2.74
C THR A 11 -6.63 5.96 2.32
N ARG A 12 -6.83 6.46 1.10
CA ARG A 12 -8.16 6.85 0.60
C ARG A 12 -8.80 5.69 -0.15
N PRO A 13 -9.98 5.22 0.28
CA PRO A 13 -10.77 4.30 -0.53
C PRO A 13 -11.15 5.01 -1.85
N ARG A 14 -11.00 4.32 -2.95
CA ARG A 14 -11.39 4.84 -4.26
C ARG A 14 -12.84 4.43 -4.50
N PRO A 15 -13.79 5.38 -4.61
CA PRO A 15 -15.22 5.07 -4.72
C PRO A 15 -15.53 4.20 -5.95
N TRP A 16 -14.76 4.35 -7.03
CA TRP A 16 -14.91 3.54 -8.23
C TRP A 16 -14.60 2.05 -8.02
N GLN A 17 -13.80 1.66 -7.01
CA GLN A 17 -13.52 0.26 -6.70
C GLN A 17 -14.78 -0.46 -6.21
N GLY A 18 -15.58 0.20 -5.37
CA GLY A 18 -16.87 -0.32 -4.94
C GLY A 18 -17.87 -0.43 -6.10
N ALA A 19 -17.90 0.57 -6.98
CA ALA A 19 -18.75 0.56 -8.16
C ALA A 19 -18.40 -0.59 -9.12
N ILE A 20 -17.10 -0.81 -9.41
CA ILE A 20 -16.66 -1.93 -10.25
C ILE A 20 -17.03 -3.28 -9.61
N LEU A 21 -16.77 -3.46 -8.31
CA LEU A 21 -17.14 -4.70 -7.62
C LEU A 21 -18.64 -4.95 -7.66
N GLY A 22 -19.46 -3.91 -7.47
CA GLY A 22 -20.93 -4.02 -7.55
C GLY A 22 -21.40 -4.38 -8.95
N ILE A 23 -20.97 -3.65 -9.95
CA ILE A 23 -21.39 -3.86 -11.36
C ILE A 23 -20.91 -5.21 -11.87
N CYS A 24 -19.63 -5.52 -11.76
CA CYS A 24 -19.08 -6.78 -12.26
C CYS A 24 -19.61 -7.98 -11.47
N GLY A 25 -19.80 -7.84 -10.15
CA GLY A 25 -20.42 -8.89 -9.32
C GLY A 25 -21.85 -9.18 -9.74
N PHE A 26 -22.66 -8.15 -9.99
CA PHE A 26 -24.03 -8.29 -10.51
C PHE A 26 -24.05 -9.02 -11.85
N PHE A 27 -23.23 -8.61 -12.82
CA PHE A 27 -23.11 -9.27 -14.12
C PHE A 27 -22.68 -10.74 -13.98
N THR A 28 -21.74 -11.04 -13.09
CA THR A 28 -21.29 -12.42 -12.86
C THR A 28 -22.43 -13.30 -12.34
N ILE A 29 -23.25 -12.78 -11.41
CA ILE A 29 -24.40 -13.50 -10.87
C ILE A 29 -25.47 -13.71 -11.95
N VAL A 30 -25.80 -12.67 -12.73
CA VAL A 30 -26.80 -12.74 -13.79
C VAL A 30 -26.36 -13.75 -14.87
N ILE A 31 -25.13 -13.68 -15.35
CA ILE A 31 -24.60 -14.62 -16.34
C ILE A 31 -24.61 -16.05 -15.76
N GLY A 32 -24.13 -16.21 -14.50
CA GLY A 32 -24.10 -17.51 -13.83
C GLY A 32 -25.48 -18.14 -13.65
N SER A 33 -26.54 -17.36 -13.39
CA SER A 33 -27.91 -17.84 -13.27
C SER A 33 -28.55 -18.24 -14.60
N MET A 34 -28.08 -17.64 -15.71
CA MET A 34 -28.59 -17.97 -17.06
C MET A 34 -27.96 -19.24 -17.65
N VAL A 35 -26.78 -19.64 -17.19
CA VAL A 35 -26.05 -20.81 -17.72
C VAL A 35 -26.86 -22.10 -17.70
N PRO A 36 -27.56 -22.50 -16.62
CA PRO A 36 -28.30 -23.73 -16.57
C PRO A 36 -29.42 -23.80 -17.63
N ASP A 37 -30.17 -22.70 -17.82
CA ASP A 37 -31.26 -22.62 -18.78
C ASP A 37 -30.83 -22.71 -20.24
N TYR A 38 -29.65 -22.14 -20.53
CA TYR A 38 -29.11 -22.19 -21.88
C TYR A 38 -28.48 -23.53 -22.24
N VAL A 39 -27.85 -24.22 -21.30
CA VAL A 39 -27.26 -25.55 -21.53
C VAL A 39 -28.35 -26.61 -21.75
N THR A 40 -29.52 -26.41 -21.13
CA THR A 40 -30.63 -27.38 -21.26
C THR A 40 -31.53 -27.17 -22.50
N LYS A 41 -31.64 -25.93 -23.02
CA LYS A 41 -32.60 -25.60 -24.09
C LYS A 41 -32.03 -25.57 -25.51
N LYS A 42 -30.74 -25.35 -25.70
CA LYS A 42 -30.10 -25.36 -27.04
C LYS A 42 -28.71 -25.97 -26.90
N GLY A 43 -28.57 -27.24 -27.25
CA GLY A 43 -27.25 -27.86 -27.37
C GLY A 43 -26.37 -27.12 -28.37
N ALA A 44 -25.39 -26.40 -27.90
CA ALA A 44 -24.40 -25.64 -28.62
C ALA A 44 -24.65 -24.12 -28.74
N ILE A 45 -24.80 -23.44 -27.64
CA ILE A 45 -24.24 -22.09 -27.59
C ILE A 45 -22.71 -22.28 -27.54
N ASP A 46 -22.06 -21.55 -28.45
CA ASP A 46 -20.61 -21.54 -28.55
C ASP A 46 -20.03 -21.38 -27.15
N ASN A 47 -19.55 -22.47 -26.56
CA ASN A 47 -18.98 -22.49 -25.21
C ASN A 47 -17.91 -21.41 -25.03
N GLY A 48 -17.34 -20.95 -26.17
CA GLY A 48 -16.40 -19.85 -26.25
C GLY A 48 -16.98 -18.49 -25.87
N VAL A 49 -18.21 -18.17 -26.28
CA VAL A 49 -18.87 -16.88 -25.95
C VAL A 49 -19.19 -16.81 -24.47
N LEU A 50 -19.74 -17.88 -23.91
CA LEU A 50 -20.05 -17.95 -22.48
C LEU A 50 -18.79 -17.84 -21.63
N PHE A 51 -17.73 -18.55 -22.01
CA PHE A 51 -16.44 -18.50 -21.34
C PHE A 51 -15.80 -17.11 -21.42
N ALA A 52 -15.88 -16.43 -22.57
CA ALA A 52 -15.40 -15.07 -22.76
C ALA A 52 -16.15 -14.06 -21.87
N LEU A 53 -17.48 -14.18 -21.75
CA LEU A 53 -18.28 -13.32 -20.88
C LEU A 53 -17.95 -13.53 -19.39
N LEU A 54 -17.77 -14.77 -18.95
CA LEU A 54 -17.35 -15.08 -17.59
C LEU A 54 -15.95 -14.54 -17.29
N LEU A 55 -14.98 -14.73 -18.18
CA LEU A 55 -13.64 -14.16 -18.02
C LEU A 55 -13.69 -12.63 -17.98
N GLY A 56 -14.48 -12.00 -18.86
CA GLY A 56 -14.65 -10.56 -18.90
C GLY A 56 -15.23 -9.97 -17.62
N SER A 57 -16.12 -10.69 -16.95
CA SER A 57 -16.71 -10.24 -15.68
C SER A 57 -15.83 -10.52 -14.47
N VAL A 58 -15.10 -11.62 -14.43
CA VAL A 58 -14.25 -12.03 -13.30
C VAL A 58 -12.93 -11.28 -13.27
N THR A 59 -12.33 -11.00 -14.43
CA THR A 59 -11.03 -10.31 -14.51
C THR A 59 -10.97 -8.98 -13.75
N PRO A 60 -11.91 -8.02 -13.94
CA PRO A 60 -11.88 -6.75 -13.21
C PRO A 60 -12.08 -6.93 -11.69
N ILE A 61 -12.83 -7.93 -11.27
CA ILE A 61 -13.00 -8.25 -9.83
C ILE A 61 -11.65 -8.68 -9.24
N LEU A 62 -10.93 -9.58 -9.91
CA LEU A 62 -9.61 -10.02 -9.45
C LEU A 62 -8.60 -8.88 -9.39
N LEU A 63 -8.62 -7.96 -10.36
CA LEU A 63 -7.77 -6.78 -10.36
C LEU A 63 -8.06 -5.86 -9.18
N VAL A 64 -9.33 -5.62 -8.86
CA VAL A 64 -9.72 -4.79 -7.70
C VAL A 64 -9.33 -5.48 -6.38
N ILE A 65 -9.55 -6.78 -6.24
CA ILE A 65 -9.13 -7.54 -5.06
C ILE A 65 -7.62 -7.46 -4.87
N ARG A 66 -6.84 -7.64 -5.95
CA ARG A 66 -5.38 -7.53 -5.92
C ARG A 66 -4.93 -6.14 -5.45
N GLU A 67 -5.59 -5.08 -5.91
CA GLU A 67 -5.32 -3.70 -5.51
C GLU A 67 -5.61 -3.46 -4.02
N ILE A 68 -6.77 -3.92 -3.54
CA ILE A 68 -7.15 -3.84 -2.11
C ILE A 68 -6.11 -4.57 -1.24
N TRP A 69 -5.68 -5.74 -1.69
CA TRP A 69 -4.68 -6.54 -0.97
C TRP A 69 -3.31 -5.85 -0.88
N ARG A 70 -2.89 -5.18 -1.97
CA ARG A 70 -1.68 -4.34 -1.99
C ARG A 70 -1.79 -3.17 -1.02
N CYS A 71 -2.92 -2.46 -1.01
CA CYS A 71 -3.18 -1.38 -0.07
C CYS A 71 -3.13 -1.88 1.38
N TYR A 72 -3.74 -3.02 1.67
CA TYR A 72 -3.74 -3.62 3.01
C TYR A 72 -2.31 -3.96 3.47
N LYS A 73 -1.52 -4.62 2.61
CA LYS A 73 -0.12 -4.96 2.92
C LYS A 73 0.74 -3.72 3.10
N ALA A 74 0.59 -2.70 2.24
CA ALA A 74 1.32 -1.44 2.37
C ALA A 74 0.99 -0.73 3.70
N LYS A 75 -0.29 -0.71 4.10
CA LYS A 75 -0.71 -0.19 5.40
C LYS A 75 -0.05 -0.93 6.56
N ARG A 76 -0.06 -2.26 6.52
CA ARG A 76 0.54 -3.10 7.57
C ARG A 76 2.03 -2.83 7.71
N ILE A 77 2.76 -2.78 6.60
CA ILE A 77 4.20 -2.47 6.57
C ILE A 77 4.44 -1.06 7.09
N GLY A 78 3.75 -0.05 6.57
CA GLY A 78 3.93 1.34 6.97
C GLY A 78 3.60 1.58 8.45
N ASN A 79 2.56 0.94 8.98
CA ASN A 79 2.24 1.02 10.40
C ASN A 79 3.34 0.40 11.26
N TRP A 80 3.85 -0.76 10.86
CA TRP A 80 4.96 -1.39 11.56
C TRP A 80 6.18 -0.44 11.61
N PHE A 81 6.55 0.18 10.48
CA PHE A 81 7.65 1.15 10.42
C PHE A 81 7.42 2.41 11.25
N ALA A 82 6.18 2.85 11.42
CA ALA A 82 5.86 4.00 12.25
C ALA A 82 6.19 3.77 13.73
N TYR A 83 6.09 2.53 14.22
CA TYR A 83 6.42 2.15 15.59
C TYR A 83 7.84 1.64 15.76
N TYR A 84 8.50 1.23 14.68
CA TYR A 84 9.85 0.69 14.72
C TYR A 84 10.88 1.81 14.94
N ARG A 85 11.70 1.72 16.00
CA ARG A 85 12.62 2.79 16.41
C ARG A 85 13.89 2.90 15.56
N GLU A 86 14.41 1.76 15.09
CA GLU A 86 15.66 1.75 14.30
C GLU A 86 15.42 2.34 12.90
N THR A 87 16.50 2.87 12.30
CA THR A 87 16.47 3.48 10.97
C THR A 87 16.52 2.46 9.84
N SER A 88 17.03 1.26 10.11
CA SER A 88 17.14 0.17 9.13
C SER A 88 16.71 -1.17 9.71
N VAL A 89 16.22 -2.04 8.85
CA VAL A 89 15.84 -3.42 9.21
C VAL A 89 16.21 -4.38 8.10
N THR A 90 16.75 -5.55 8.45
CA THR A 90 17.03 -6.63 7.49
C THR A 90 15.73 -7.28 7.05
N PHE A 91 15.67 -7.76 5.80
CA PHE A 91 14.50 -8.45 5.27
C PHE A 91 14.18 -9.73 6.04
N ASP A 92 15.19 -10.41 6.60
CA ASP A 92 14.97 -11.60 7.43
C ASP A 92 14.20 -11.26 8.72
N LYS A 93 14.62 -10.23 9.46
CA LYS A 93 13.90 -9.75 10.65
C LYS A 93 12.48 -9.31 10.31
N LEU A 94 12.32 -8.55 9.21
CA LEU A 94 11.03 -8.06 8.75
C LEU A 94 10.09 -9.22 8.34
N SER A 95 10.64 -10.27 7.72
CA SER A 95 9.86 -11.45 7.31
C SER A 95 9.30 -12.25 8.47
N LYS A 96 10.01 -12.27 9.61
CA LYS A 96 9.56 -12.91 10.86
C LYS A 96 8.45 -12.11 11.52
N GLU A 97 8.56 -10.78 11.50
CA GLU A 97 7.63 -9.87 12.19
C GLU A 97 6.32 -9.64 11.40
N ILE A 98 6.42 -9.45 10.09
CA ILE A 98 5.26 -9.12 9.27
C ILE A 98 4.76 -10.33 8.49
N SER A 99 5.48 -10.76 7.47
CA SER A 99 5.29 -12.00 6.71
C SER A 99 6.28 -12.06 5.53
N LYS A 100 6.69 -13.28 5.15
CA LYS A 100 7.56 -13.50 3.96
C LYS A 100 6.94 -12.95 2.67
N SER A 101 5.61 -13.07 2.51
CA SER A 101 4.92 -12.58 1.32
C SER A 101 4.83 -11.06 1.24
N ALA A 102 4.81 -10.35 2.40
CA ALA A 102 4.83 -8.91 2.43
C ALA A 102 6.20 -8.37 2.03
N VAL A 103 7.28 -8.99 2.50
CA VAL A 103 8.66 -8.59 2.18
C VAL A 103 8.95 -8.69 0.69
N LYS A 104 8.53 -9.78 0.02
CA LYS A 104 8.68 -9.92 -1.44
C LYS A 104 7.99 -8.83 -2.26
N LEU A 105 6.96 -8.20 -1.69
CA LEU A 105 6.18 -7.15 -2.35
C LEU A 105 6.67 -5.74 -2.04
N ILE A 106 7.62 -5.54 -1.13
CA ILE A 106 8.06 -4.21 -0.71
C ILE A 106 8.58 -3.40 -1.90
N ASP A 107 9.46 -3.97 -2.71
CA ASP A 107 10.02 -3.30 -3.88
C ASP A 107 8.91 -2.91 -4.89
N GLU A 108 7.97 -3.80 -5.13
CA GLU A 108 6.79 -3.52 -5.96
C GLU A 108 5.93 -2.41 -5.38
N LEU A 109 5.67 -2.43 -4.06
CA LEU A 109 4.88 -1.41 -3.38
C LEU A 109 5.56 -0.03 -3.37
N LEU A 110 6.89 0.01 -3.28
CA LEU A 110 7.67 1.24 -3.40
C LEU A 110 7.61 1.79 -4.84
N LYS A 111 7.89 0.96 -5.86
CA LYS A 111 7.82 1.34 -7.28
C LYS A 111 6.43 1.82 -7.70
N MET A 112 5.39 1.20 -7.19
CA MET A 112 4.00 1.60 -7.46
C MET A 112 3.53 2.81 -6.64
N GLY A 113 4.33 3.33 -5.72
CA GLY A 113 4.01 4.48 -4.88
C GLY A 113 2.91 4.21 -3.84
N TYR A 114 2.85 3.02 -3.26
CA TYR A 114 2.00 2.73 -2.09
C TYR A 114 2.72 3.03 -0.78
N LEU A 115 4.04 2.84 -0.76
CA LEU A 115 4.93 3.21 0.33
C LEU A 115 5.76 4.41 -0.08
N GLN A 116 6.16 5.22 0.91
CA GLN A 116 7.02 6.39 0.74
C GLN A 116 8.01 6.49 1.90
N ASN A 117 9.06 7.29 1.72
CA ASN A 117 10.08 7.52 2.75
C ASN A 117 10.78 6.22 3.23
N LEU A 118 10.84 5.22 2.36
CA LEU A 118 11.57 3.98 2.55
C LEU A 118 12.38 3.70 1.29
N HIS A 119 13.56 3.11 1.41
CA HIS A 119 14.34 2.62 0.29
C HIS A 119 15.00 1.29 0.64
N VAL A 120 15.25 0.49 -0.39
CA VAL A 120 15.92 -0.80 -0.24
C VAL A 120 17.40 -0.61 -0.54
N GLU A 121 18.25 -0.91 0.43
CA GLU A 121 19.69 -0.99 0.22
C GLU A 121 20.04 -2.43 -0.22
N LEU A 122 20.66 -2.52 -1.39
CA LEU A 122 21.15 -3.77 -1.98
C LEU A 122 22.55 -4.09 -1.40
N THR A 123 22.62 -4.31 -0.11
CA THR A 123 23.79 -4.90 0.56
C THR A 123 23.63 -6.42 0.60
N ALA A 124 24.68 -7.15 1.01
CA ALA A 124 24.63 -8.62 1.13
C ALA A 124 23.40 -9.12 1.92
N ASP A 125 22.96 -8.35 2.92
CA ASP A 125 21.77 -8.64 3.76
C ASP A 125 20.62 -7.71 3.40
N GLN A 126 20.19 -7.58 2.21
CA GLN A 126 19.11 -6.68 1.77
C GLN A 126 18.38 -5.98 2.93
N ARG A 127 18.56 -4.65 3.06
CA ARG A 127 18.00 -3.86 4.16
C ARG A 127 16.96 -2.88 3.65
N LEU A 128 15.88 -2.74 4.41
CA LEU A 128 14.93 -1.67 4.21
C LEU A 128 15.27 -0.53 5.15
N VAL A 129 15.53 0.64 4.60
CA VAL A 129 16.02 1.82 5.33
C VAL A 129 14.99 2.93 5.27
N LYS A 130 14.76 3.61 6.41
CA LYS A 130 13.94 4.81 6.46
C LYS A 130 14.67 5.95 5.76
N ALA A 131 14.06 6.56 4.77
CA ALA A 131 14.55 7.80 4.22
C ALA A 131 14.45 8.91 5.27
N ASN A 132 15.38 9.85 5.25
CA ASN A 132 15.34 11.02 6.13
C ASN A 132 14.11 11.87 5.76
N VAL A 133 13.11 11.88 6.63
CA VAL A 133 11.93 12.72 6.47
C VAL A 133 12.24 14.07 7.11
N TYR A 134 12.37 15.11 6.29
CA TYR A 134 12.55 16.47 6.78
C TYR A 134 11.19 17.07 7.14
N ILE A 135 11.11 17.63 8.33
CA ILE A 135 9.94 18.37 8.81
C ILE A 135 10.35 19.79 9.19
N THR A 136 9.44 20.73 9.00
CA THR A 136 9.64 22.11 9.49
C THR A 136 9.11 22.20 10.91
N VAL A 137 9.98 22.58 11.84
CA VAL A 137 9.64 22.78 13.25
C VAL A 137 9.89 24.24 13.61
N THR A 138 8.91 24.87 14.24
CA THR A 138 9.07 26.22 14.79
C THR A 138 9.70 26.14 16.18
N CYS A 139 10.78 26.84 16.39
CA CYS A 139 11.45 26.91 17.69
C CYS A 139 10.56 27.58 18.72
N PRO A 140 10.28 26.97 19.88
CA PRO A 140 9.43 27.56 20.91
C PRO A 140 10.07 28.77 21.58
N CYS A 141 11.39 28.93 21.48
CA CYS A 141 12.11 30.03 22.13
C CYS A 141 12.18 31.29 21.24
N CYS A 142 12.64 31.17 19.98
CA CYS A 142 12.87 32.33 19.10
C CYS A 142 11.88 32.43 17.94
N GLY A 143 10.92 31.48 17.78
CA GLY A 143 9.97 31.46 16.68
C GLY A 143 10.58 31.09 15.31
N GLY A 144 11.89 30.87 15.22
CA GLY A 144 12.57 30.53 13.97
C GLY A 144 12.14 29.18 13.41
N LYS A 145 11.89 29.11 12.09
CA LYS A 145 11.56 27.87 11.38
C LYS A 145 12.84 27.09 11.06
N ASN A 146 12.92 25.86 11.51
CA ASN A 146 14.05 24.95 11.31
C ASN A 146 13.61 23.73 10.51
N MET A 147 14.43 23.30 9.56
CA MET A 147 14.23 22.06 8.84
C MET A 147 15.02 20.96 9.54
N VAL A 148 14.34 20.01 10.15
CA VAL A 148 14.94 18.94 10.95
C VAL A 148 14.52 17.57 10.44
N ILE A 149 15.34 16.56 10.73
CA ILE A 149 15.00 15.16 10.41
C ILE A 149 14.06 14.66 11.49
N GLN A 150 12.89 14.16 11.08
CA GLN A 150 11.90 13.61 11.99
C GLN A 150 12.50 12.50 12.87
N GLY A 151 12.29 12.60 14.18
CA GLY A 151 12.80 11.65 15.17
C GLY A 151 14.27 11.77 15.55
N LYS A 152 15.02 12.74 14.96
CA LYS A 152 16.39 13.06 15.41
C LYS A 152 16.40 14.29 16.31
N ALA A 153 17.18 14.21 17.39
CA ALA A 153 17.44 15.37 18.22
C ALA A 153 18.17 16.44 17.39
N SER A 154 17.65 17.64 17.41
CA SER A 154 18.20 18.77 16.64
C SER A 154 18.17 20.02 17.49
N LYS A 155 19.05 20.98 17.17
CA LYS A 155 19.09 22.31 17.80
C LYS A 155 18.61 23.37 16.81
N CYS A 156 18.06 24.45 17.34
CA CYS A 156 17.67 25.60 16.54
C CYS A 156 18.91 26.29 15.96
N ILE A 157 18.91 26.55 14.65
CA ILE A 157 20.02 27.23 13.97
C ILE A 157 20.16 28.71 14.35
N TYR A 158 19.13 29.29 14.98
CA TYR A 158 19.14 30.72 15.36
C TYR A 158 19.49 30.97 16.82
N CYS A 159 19.07 30.09 17.76
CA CYS A 159 19.26 30.33 19.19
C CYS A 159 19.83 29.12 19.95
N ASP A 160 20.25 28.08 19.22
CA ASP A 160 20.90 26.85 19.73
C ASP A 160 20.07 26.01 20.74
N GLN A 161 18.82 26.40 20.98
CA GLN A 161 17.93 25.68 21.86
C GLN A 161 17.52 24.32 21.26
N PRO A 162 17.34 23.27 22.08
CA PRO A 162 16.90 21.98 21.61
C PRO A 162 15.47 22.08 21.04
N LEU A 163 15.27 21.50 19.86
CA LEU A 163 13.98 21.45 19.20
C LEU A 163 13.18 20.19 19.61
N PRO A 164 11.85 20.29 19.74
CA PRO A 164 11.02 19.13 20.10
C PRO A 164 11.11 18.06 19.01
N THR A 165 11.55 16.87 19.39
CA THR A 165 11.54 15.68 18.53
C THR A 165 10.10 15.13 18.50
N ARG A 166 9.39 15.29 17.39
CA ARG A 166 8.09 14.66 17.14
C ARG A 166 8.20 13.54 16.12
#